data_e687d16246f1895628e9029bcfa4e8dd
#
_entry.id   e687d16246f1895628e9029bcfa4e8dd
#
_cell.length_a   1.000
_cell.length_b   1.000
_cell.length_c   1.000
_cell.angle_alpha   90.00
_cell.angle_beta   90.00
_cell.angle_gamma   90.00
#
_symmetry.space_group_name_H-M   'P 1'
#
loop_
_entity.id
_entity.type
_entity.pdbx_description
1 polymer ?
#
loop_
_entity_poly.entity_id
_entity_poly.type
_entity_poly.pdbx_seq_one_letter_code
_entity_poly.pdbx_strand_id
1 'polypeptide(L)'
;MEDLDPETFEEEKYVEYFPRLQQAYKNAFNTLNEKYDSQLIHGIDQQVLNESEPHYEGDGEFTIELPDEPYDRLTGVVVAEEKFDAILSEYTDEIESELRRVFNIR
;
A
#
# COMPACT_ATOMS: atom_id res chain seq x y z
N MET A 1 17.00 6.09 18.43
CA MET A 1 16.01 5.89 17.36
C MET A 1 16.02 7.06 16.41
N GLU A 2 16.10 6.76 15.15
CA GLU A 2 16.13 7.81 14.14
C GLU A 2 14.74 8.41 13.94
N ASP A 3 14.72 9.71 13.76
CA ASP A 3 13.49 10.37 13.43
C ASP A 3 13.34 10.35 11.91
N LEU A 4 12.26 9.76 11.47
CA LEU A 4 11.92 9.78 10.07
C LEU A 4 11.20 11.09 9.76
N ASP A 5 11.62 11.77 8.70
CA ASP A 5 10.93 12.97 8.27
C ASP A 5 10.53 12.85 6.80
N PRO A 6 9.55 13.65 6.36
CA PRO A 6 9.02 13.52 5.00
C PRO A 6 10.07 13.68 3.90
N GLU A 7 11.00 14.60 4.09
CA GLU A 7 12.02 14.85 3.07
C GLU A 7 12.98 13.67 2.92
N THR A 8 13.46 13.14 4.04
CA THR A 8 14.35 11.99 4.03
C THR A 8 13.65 10.78 3.44
N PHE A 9 12.39 10.59 3.80
CA PHE A 9 11.63 9.48 3.27
C PHE A 9 11.53 9.56 1.73
N GLU A 10 11.22 10.74 1.19
CA GLU A 10 11.13 10.89 -0.26
C GLU A 10 12.46 10.62 -0.96
N GLU A 11 13.56 11.02 -0.34
CA GLU A 11 14.88 10.82 -0.94
C GLU A 11 15.31 9.37 -0.91
N GLU A 12 14.96 8.63 0.15
CA GLU A 12 15.51 7.30 0.37
C GLU A 12 14.53 6.15 0.12
N LYS A 13 13.27 6.44 -0.16
CA LYS A 13 12.26 5.38 -0.18
C LYS A 13 12.52 4.31 -1.24
N TYR A 14 13.10 4.66 -2.36
CA TYR A 14 13.42 3.67 -3.40
C TYR A 14 14.89 3.28 -3.40
N VAL A 15 15.63 3.70 -2.41
CA VAL A 15 17.05 3.37 -2.26
C VAL A 15 17.23 2.57 -0.97
N GLU A 16 17.47 3.26 0.14
CA GLU A 16 17.77 2.59 1.40
C GLU A 16 16.53 1.98 2.05
N TYR A 17 15.37 2.62 1.88
CA TYR A 17 14.14 2.16 2.52
C TYR A 17 13.36 1.16 1.68
N PHE A 18 13.82 0.88 0.46
CA PHE A 18 13.08 0.01 -0.45
C PHE A 18 12.74 -1.36 0.14
N PRO A 19 13.69 -2.07 0.80
CA PRO A 19 13.34 -3.37 1.39
C PRO A 19 12.24 -3.27 2.44
N ARG A 20 12.18 -2.17 3.19
CA ARG A 20 11.11 -1.96 4.16
C ARG A 20 9.78 -1.74 3.47
N LEU A 21 9.78 -0.99 2.36
CA LEU A 21 8.56 -0.78 1.59
C LEU A 21 8.05 -2.11 1.05
N GLN A 22 8.94 -2.92 0.50
CA GLN A 22 8.55 -4.22 -0.03
C GLN A 22 7.96 -5.10 1.07
N GLN A 23 8.55 -5.08 2.26
CA GLN A 23 8.05 -5.87 3.36
C GLN A 23 6.66 -5.42 3.80
N ALA A 24 6.44 -4.11 3.87
CA ALA A 24 5.14 -3.57 4.26
C ALA A 24 4.07 -3.96 3.26
N TYR A 25 4.35 -3.78 1.98
CA TYR A 25 3.39 -4.14 0.94
C TYR A 25 3.11 -5.64 0.93
N LYS A 26 4.14 -6.46 1.12
CA LYS A 26 3.98 -7.90 1.16
C LYS A 26 3.14 -8.34 2.36
N ASN A 27 3.38 -7.74 3.51
CA ASN A 27 2.62 -8.08 4.71
C ASN A 27 1.14 -7.72 4.53
N ALA A 28 0.88 -6.55 3.96
CA ALA A 28 -0.50 -6.14 3.68
C ALA A 28 -1.15 -7.07 2.67
N PHE A 29 -0.43 -7.45 1.63
CA PHE A 29 -0.93 -8.39 0.65
C PHE A 29 -1.35 -9.70 1.31
N ASN A 30 -0.50 -10.24 2.17
CA ASN A 30 -0.80 -11.51 2.84
C ASN A 30 -2.06 -11.39 3.69
N THR A 31 -2.21 -10.28 4.41
CA THR A 31 -3.39 -10.06 5.24
C THR A 31 -4.66 -10.02 4.42
N LEU A 32 -4.66 -9.24 3.34
CA LEU A 32 -5.84 -9.11 2.50
C LEU A 32 -6.13 -10.40 1.73
N ASN A 33 -5.08 -11.10 1.31
CA ASN A 33 -5.23 -12.34 0.56
C ASN A 33 -5.86 -13.45 1.39
N GLU A 34 -5.66 -13.44 2.70
CA GLU A 34 -6.30 -14.41 3.59
C GLU A 34 -7.77 -14.05 3.86
N LYS A 35 -8.13 -12.79 3.67
CA LYS A 35 -9.43 -12.29 4.03
C LYS A 35 -10.41 -12.24 2.85
N TYR A 36 -9.89 -12.03 1.66
CA TYR A 36 -10.70 -11.84 0.46
C TYR A 36 -10.28 -12.79 -0.64
N ASP A 37 -11.03 -12.78 -1.74
CA ASP A 37 -10.74 -13.61 -2.90
C ASP A 37 -9.31 -13.37 -3.41
N SER A 38 -8.54 -14.43 -3.52
CA SER A 38 -7.14 -14.36 -3.90
C SER A 38 -6.94 -13.75 -5.28
N GLN A 39 -7.82 -14.09 -6.23
CA GLN A 39 -7.71 -13.55 -7.58
C GLN A 39 -7.91 -12.04 -7.59
N LEU A 40 -8.85 -11.55 -6.80
CA LEU A 40 -9.09 -10.13 -6.69
C LEU A 40 -7.90 -9.41 -6.05
N ILE A 41 -7.37 -9.97 -4.96
CA ILE A 41 -6.25 -9.34 -4.27
C ILE A 41 -4.99 -9.32 -5.13
N HIS A 42 -4.71 -10.41 -5.85
CA HIS A 42 -3.60 -10.43 -6.80
C HIS A 42 -3.78 -9.38 -7.90
N GLY A 43 -5.01 -9.25 -8.39
CA GLY A 43 -5.30 -8.24 -9.42
C GLY A 43 -5.06 -6.83 -8.92
N ILE A 44 -5.51 -6.53 -7.71
CA ILE A 44 -5.29 -5.21 -7.11
C ILE A 44 -3.80 -4.96 -6.93
N ASP A 45 -3.08 -5.95 -6.42
CA ASP A 45 -1.64 -5.83 -6.21
C ASP A 45 -0.91 -5.53 -7.51
N GLN A 46 -1.19 -6.27 -8.55
CA GLN A 46 -0.43 -6.20 -9.79
C GLN A 46 -0.86 -5.08 -10.74
N GLN A 47 -2.12 -4.69 -10.68
CA GLN A 47 -2.67 -3.74 -11.65
C GLN A 47 -2.98 -2.37 -11.09
N VAL A 48 -3.05 -2.24 -9.77
CA VAL A 48 -3.36 -0.97 -9.11
C VAL A 48 -2.20 -0.55 -8.22
N LEU A 49 -1.87 -1.36 -7.22
CA LEU A 49 -0.86 -0.98 -6.23
C LEU A 49 0.55 -1.01 -6.78
N ASN A 50 0.79 -1.74 -7.87
CA ASN A 50 2.08 -1.72 -8.52
C ASN A 50 2.44 -0.32 -9.02
N GLU A 51 1.44 0.54 -9.20
CA GLU A 51 1.65 1.93 -9.64
C GLU A 51 1.38 2.92 -8.50
N SER A 52 1.25 2.44 -7.29
CA SER A 52 1.04 3.32 -6.14
C SER A 52 2.38 3.82 -5.62
N GLU A 53 2.32 4.90 -4.84
CA GLU A 53 3.52 5.49 -4.26
C GLU A 53 3.26 5.85 -2.81
N PRO A 54 4.09 5.35 -1.88
CA PRO A 54 3.92 5.71 -0.47
C PRO A 54 4.58 7.05 -0.18
N HIS A 55 3.96 7.81 0.73
CA HIS A 55 4.49 9.09 1.19
C HIS A 55 4.43 9.13 2.72
N TYR A 56 5.38 9.81 3.33
CA TYR A 56 5.34 10.05 4.77
C TYR A 56 4.96 11.51 5.00
N GLU A 57 3.90 11.71 5.76
CA GLU A 57 3.37 13.06 6.00
C GLU A 57 3.90 13.68 7.28
N GLY A 58 4.69 12.94 8.06
CA GLY A 58 5.12 13.37 9.37
C GLY A 58 4.19 12.84 10.45
N ASP A 59 4.60 12.99 11.70
CA ASP A 59 3.79 12.61 12.88
C ASP A 59 3.28 11.17 12.84
N GLY A 60 4.05 10.29 12.20
CA GLY A 60 3.68 8.88 12.14
C GLY A 60 2.63 8.54 11.10
N GLU A 61 2.34 9.47 10.19
CA GLU A 61 1.29 9.28 9.19
C GLU A 61 1.88 8.98 7.82
N PHE A 62 1.47 7.86 7.25
CA PHE A 62 1.80 7.52 5.86
C PHE A 62 0.56 7.61 5.00
N THR A 63 0.74 7.95 3.74
CA THR A 63 -0.35 7.93 2.76
C THR A 63 0.11 7.14 1.54
N ILE A 64 -0.86 6.57 0.84
CA ILE A 64 -0.58 5.80 -0.37
C ILE A 64 -1.23 6.54 -1.53
N GLU A 65 -0.40 7.04 -2.43
CA GLU A 65 -0.91 7.71 -3.63
C GLU A 65 -1.27 6.64 -4.66
N LEU A 66 -2.52 6.64 -5.08
CA LEU A 66 -3.02 5.66 -6.04
C LEU A 66 -2.99 6.23 -7.45
N PRO A 67 -2.90 5.37 -8.48
CA PRO A 67 -3.01 5.84 -9.84
C PRO A 67 -4.42 6.35 -10.12
N ASP A 68 -4.56 7.13 -11.19
CA ASP A 68 -5.87 7.65 -11.59
C ASP A 68 -6.80 6.50 -11.93
N GLU A 69 -8.05 6.62 -11.53
CA GLU A 69 -9.11 5.67 -11.85
C GLU A 69 -8.70 4.22 -11.59
N PRO A 70 -8.42 3.89 -10.31
CA PRO A 70 -7.88 2.56 -10.01
C PRO A 70 -8.81 1.41 -10.40
N TYR A 71 -10.12 1.60 -10.32
CA TYR A 71 -11.06 0.54 -10.69
C TYR A 71 -10.91 0.18 -12.18
N ASP A 72 -10.67 1.18 -13.02
CA ASP A 72 -10.56 0.95 -14.46
C ASP A 72 -9.27 0.24 -14.84
N ARG A 73 -8.31 0.19 -13.93
CA ARG A 73 -7.04 -0.51 -14.18
C ARG A 73 -7.15 -2.01 -13.92
N LEU A 74 -8.19 -2.42 -13.20
CA LEU A 74 -8.36 -3.84 -12.88
C LEU A 74 -8.98 -4.57 -14.07
N THR A 75 -8.29 -5.61 -14.56
CA THR A 75 -8.79 -6.44 -15.64
C THR A 75 -8.74 -7.91 -15.24
N GLY A 76 -9.58 -8.72 -15.86
CA GLY A 76 -9.58 -10.15 -15.63
C GLY A 76 -10.29 -10.59 -14.36
N VAL A 77 -10.87 -9.65 -13.62
CA VAL A 77 -11.61 -9.95 -12.40
C VAL A 77 -12.93 -9.18 -12.45
N VAL A 78 -14.03 -9.85 -12.16
CA VAL A 78 -15.34 -9.20 -12.14
C VAL A 78 -15.69 -8.87 -10.70
N VAL A 79 -15.80 -7.57 -10.41
CA VAL A 79 -16.15 -7.09 -9.07
C VAL A 79 -16.87 -5.75 -9.22
N ALA A 80 -17.89 -5.53 -8.38
CA ALA A 80 -18.60 -4.26 -8.38
C ALA A 80 -17.68 -3.15 -7.87
N GLU A 81 -17.83 -1.95 -8.42
CA GLU A 81 -16.96 -0.84 -8.06
C GLU A 81 -17.02 -0.50 -6.57
N GLU A 82 -18.22 -0.57 -5.98
CA GLU A 82 -18.37 -0.28 -4.56
C GLU A 82 -17.57 -1.24 -3.69
N LYS A 83 -17.60 -2.53 -4.05
CA LYS A 83 -16.85 -3.54 -3.32
C LYS A 83 -15.35 -3.35 -3.55
N PHE A 84 -14.97 -3.05 -4.77
CA PHE A 84 -13.57 -2.78 -5.09
C PHE A 84 -13.04 -1.61 -4.26
N ASP A 85 -13.80 -0.51 -4.21
CA ASP A 85 -13.37 0.68 -3.48
C ASP A 85 -13.20 0.40 -1.99
N ALA A 86 -14.13 -0.38 -1.41
CA ALA A 86 -14.06 -0.72 0.01
C ALA A 86 -12.83 -1.57 0.30
N ILE A 87 -12.55 -2.56 -0.55
CA ILE A 87 -11.40 -3.44 -0.36
C ILE A 87 -10.10 -2.68 -0.59
N LEU A 88 -10.06 -1.83 -1.60
CA LEU A 88 -8.86 -1.02 -1.87
C LEU A 88 -8.55 -0.10 -0.69
N SER A 89 -9.58 0.51 -0.11
CA SER A 89 -9.39 1.37 1.06
C SER A 89 -8.83 0.57 2.23
N GLU A 90 -9.34 -0.61 2.47
CA GLU A 90 -8.83 -1.47 3.53
C GLU A 90 -7.38 -1.89 3.25
N TYR A 91 -7.07 -2.17 2.00
CA TYR A 91 -5.74 -2.59 1.59
C TYR A 91 -4.73 -1.45 1.82
N THR A 92 -5.07 -0.23 1.41
CA THR A 92 -4.16 0.90 1.63
C THR A 92 -4.01 1.22 3.12
N ASP A 93 -5.08 1.09 3.91
CA ASP A 93 -4.99 1.26 5.35
C ASP A 93 -4.02 0.24 5.96
N GLU A 94 -4.07 -0.99 5.46
CA GLU A 94 -3.19 -2.03 5.96
C GLU A 94 -1.73 -1.74 5.58
N ILE A 95 -1.50 -1.25 4.36
CA ILE A 95 -0.15 -0.86 3.94
C ILE A 95 0.38 0.23 4.86
N GLU A 96 -0.43 1.24 5.14
CA GLU A 96 -0.02 2.34 6.02
C GLU A 96 0.31 1.83 7.42
N SER A 97 -0.49 0.91 7.92
CA SER A 97 -0.23 0.31 9.23
C SER A 97 1.09 -0.46 9.23
N GLU A 98 1.34 -1.23 8.18
CA GLU A 98 2.59 -1.98 8.07
C GLU A 98 3.80 -1.07 7.90
N LEU A 99 3.64 0.04 7.20
CA LEU A 99 4.72 1.02 7.08
C LEU A 99 5.10 1.56 8.46
N ARG A 100 4.11 1.90 9.28
CA ARG A 100 4.39 2.35 10.64
C ARG A 100 5.16 1.29 11.42
N ARG A 101 4.81 0.02 11.22
CA ARG A 101 5.46 -1.07 11.91
C ARG A 101 6.92 -1.23 11.46
N VAL A 102 7.16 -1.28 10.15
CA VAL A 102 8.52 -1.53 9.65
C VAL A 102 9.46 -0.36 9.91
N PHE A 103 8.92 0.85 10.09
CA PHE A 103 9.72 2.01 10.46
C PHE A 103 9.70 2.30 11.96
N ASN A 104 9.10 1.41 12.75
CA ASN A 104 9.03 1.53 14.22
C ASN A 104 8.35 2.82 14.69
N ILE A 105 7.31 3.23 14.00
CA ILE A 105 6.52 4.41 14.35
C ILE A 105 5.24 3.93 15.01
N ARG A 106 4.82 4.61 16.09
CA ARG A 106 3.61 4.25 16.84
C ARG A 106 2.50 5.24 16.67
#